data_04d934c27d1925e3d3104f8730f5afcc
#
_entry.id   04d934c27d1925e3d3104f8730f5afcc
#
_cell.length_a   1.000
_cell.length_b   1.000
_cell.length_c   1.000
_cell.angle_alpha   90.00
_cell.angle_beta   90.00
_cell.angle_gamma   90.00
#
_symmetry.space_group_name_H-M   'P 1'
#
loop_
_entity.id
_entity.type
_entity.pdbx_description
1 polymer ?
#
loop_
_entity_poly.entity_id
_entity_poly.type
_entity_poly.pdbx_seq_one_letter_code
_entity_poly.pdbx_strand_id
1 'polypeptide(L)'
;AFSDDPQIVATFTRAYVQALHGAGMAATLKHFPGHGTVLEDTHVDHASDPRPLEALQAEDLVPFVAGIEAGADAVMMAHVVYPQVAPEPAGYSQRWIEQILRGQMGFRGVVFSDDIGMAASLSAGGVAGRVHAHLDAGCDVVLVCHPELVAESLQAVQGRRLNTAALIGLIGRGALGWDGLLAGTDASFTAPLSAHFGTTA
;
A
#
# COMPACT_ATOMS: atom_id res chain seq x y z
N ALA A 1 -9.70 6.39 -8.01
CA ALA A 1 -9.60 5.15 -8.83
C ALA A 1 -9.38 5.52 -10.30
N PHE A 2 -8.67 4.69 -11.06
CA PHE A 2 -8.43 4.93 -12.49
C PHE A 2 -9.62 4.48 -13.35
N SER A 3 -10.35 3.45 -12.93
CA SER A 3 -11.51 2.89 -13.60
C SER A 3 -12.29 1.99 -12.65
N ASP A 4 -13.51 1.64 -13.02
CA ASP A 4 -14.33 0.56 -12.44
C ASP A 4 -14.02 -0.80 -13.09
N ASP A 5 -13.32 -0.83 -14.24
CA ASP A 5 -12.85 -2.06 -14.87
C ASP A 5 -11.48 -2.48 -14.28
N PRO A 6 -11.39 -3.63 -13.60
CA PRO A 6 -10.15 -4.10 -12.99
C PRO A 6 -9.02 -4.35 -14.00
N GLN A 7 -9.32 -4.66 -15.26
CA GLN A 7 -8.31 -4.87 -16.30
C GLN A 7 -7.67 -3.54 -16.75
N ILE A 8 -8.47 -2.48 -16.81
CA ILE A 8 -7.95 -1.13 -17.06
C ILE A 8 -7.04 -0.72 -15.90
N VAL A 9 -7.49 -0.91 -14.64
CA VAL A 9 -6.68 -0.60 -13.46
C VAL A 9 -5.38 -1.43 -13.45
N ALA A 10 -5.43 -2.71 -13.80
CA ALA A 10 -4.25 -3.56 -13.92
C ALA A 10 -3.24 -3.03 -14.96
N THR A 11 -3.74 -2.53 -16.09
CA THR A 11 -2.90 -1.92 -17.13
C THR A 11 -2.18 -0.67 -16.61
N PHE A 12 -2.91 0.23 -15.94
CA PHE A 12 -2.31 1.41 -15.31
C PHE A 12 -1.31 1.03 -14.22
N THR A 13 -1.63 0.02 -13.39
CA THR A 13 -0.74 -0.46 -12.32
C THR A 13 0.60 -0.94 -12.89
N ARG A 14 0.59 -1.76 -13.95
CA ARG A 14 1.84 -2.18 -14.63
C ARG A 14 2.64 -0.99 -15.14
N ALA A 15 1.98 -0.06 -15.82
CA ALA A 15 2.64 1.13 -16.36
C ALA A 15 3.27 1.98 -15.25
N TYR A 16 2.57 2.15 -14.12
CA TYR A 16 3.07 2.91 -12.97
C TYR A 16 4.31 2.25 -12.34
N VAL A 17 4.26 0.95 -12.08
CA VAL A 17 5.41 0.20 -11.53
C VAL A 17 6.62 0.33 -12.46
N GLN A 18 6.42 0.11 -13.76
CA GLN A 18 7.51 0.22 -14.74
C GLN A 18 8.09 1.63 -14.84
N ALA A 19 7.25 2.67 -14.81
CA ALA A 19 7.69 4.05 -14.87
C ALA A 19 8.49 4.45 -13.61
N LEU A 20 8.04 4.06 -12.41
CA LEU A 20 8.76 4.28 -11.17
C LEU A 20 10.12 3.59 -11.18
N HIS A 21 10.19 2.33 -11.61
CA HIS A 21 11.46 1.61 -11.75
C HIS A 21 12.39 2.27 -12.79
N GLY A 22 11.84 2.71 -13.92
CA GLY A 22 12.59 3.47 -14.93
C GLY A 22 13.21 4.77 -14.39
N ALA A 23 12.56 5.38 -13.39
CA ALA A 23 13.06 6.54 -12.68
C ALA A 23 13.97 6.20 -11.48
N GLY A 24 14.25 4.92 -11.22
CA GLY A 24 15.04 4.45 -10.08
C GLY A 24 14.32 4.51 -8.73
N MET A 25 12.99 4.54 -8.74
CA MET A 25 12.13 4.56 -7.54
C MET A 25 11.52 3.20 -7.28
N ALA A 26 11.35 2.86 -6.00
CA ALA A 26 10.55 1.71 -5.60
C ALA A 26 9.05 1.98 -5.77
N ALA A 27 8.28 0.93 -6.10
CA ALA A 27 6.84 1.00 -6.33
C ALA A 27 6.07 0.32 -5.19
N THR A 28 5.07 1.00 -4.63
CA THR A 28 4.17 0.47 -3.60
C THR A 28 2.74 0.38 -4.11
N LEU A 29 2.14 -0.81 -4.03
CA LEU A 29 0.72 -1.03 -4.32
C LEU A 29 -0.11 -0.79 -3.07
N LYS A 30 -1.28 -0.12 -3.21
CA LYS A 30 -2.15 0.17 -2.05
C LYS A 30 -3.62 0.39 -2.46
N HIS A 31 -4.53 0.12 -1.55
CA HIS A 31 -4.41 -0.53 -0.23
C HIS A 31 -4.92 -1.96 -0.37
N PHE A 32 -4.06 -2.93 -0.05
CA PHE A 32 -4.37 -4.35 -0.22
C PHE A 32 -5.33 -4.86 0.87
N PRO A 33 -6.33 -5.67 0.52
CA PRO A 33 -6.60 -6.36 -0.75
C PRO A 33 -7.48 -5.59 -1.74
N GLY A 34 -7.85 -4.36 -1.46
CA GLY A 34 -8.68 -3.48 -2.27
C GLY A 34 -9.55 -2.59 -1.38
N HIS A 35 -9.89 -1.40 -1.83
CA HIS A 35 -10.71 -0.44 -1.06
C HIS A 35 -11.77 0.23 -1.96
N GLY A 36 -11.84 -0.19 -3.24
CA GLY A 36 -12.63 0.52 -4.25
C GLY A 36 -14.14 0.34 -4.14
N THR A 37 -14.61 -0.72 -3.49
CA THR A 37 -16.04 -1.03 -3.33
C THR A 37 -16.61 -0.52 -2.01
N VAL A 38 -15.74 -0.22 -1.03
CA VAL A 38 -16.16 0.28 0.28
C VAL A 38 -16.33 1.79 0.22
N LEU A 39 -17.45 2.31 0.72
CA LEU A 39 -17.79 3.73 0.71
C LEU A 39 -17.25 4.48 1.93
N GLU A 40 -17.02 3.77 3.03
CA GLU A 40 -16.55 4.31 4.30
C GLU A 40 -15.10 4.80 4.18
N ASP A 41 -14.83 5.97 4.73
CA ASP A 41 -13.49 6.51 4.89
C ASP A 41 -12.84 5.94 6.15
N THR A 42 -11.85 5.06 6.00
CA THR A 42 -11.15 4.40 7.11
C THR A 42 -10.34 5.34 8.00
N HIS A 43 -10.15 6.60 7.60
CA HIS A 43 -9.56 7.62 8.47
C HIS A 43 -10.48 7.98 9.64
N VAL A 44 -11.80 7.88 9.45
CA VAL A 44 -12.82 8.34 10.42
C VAL A 44 -13.81 7.25 10.82
N ASP A 45 -13.90 6.13 10.07
CA ASP A 45 -14.89 5.08 10.29
C ASP A 45 -14.33 3.68 10.04
N HIS A 46 -15.08 2.67 10.46
CA HIS A 46 -14.78 1.25 10.21
C HIS A 46 -15.40 0.83 8.89
N ALA A 47 -14.57 0.27 8.00
CA ALA A 47 -14.98 -0.22 6.70
C ALA A 47 -15.06 -1.75 6.69
N SER A 48 -16.11 -2.29 6.05
CA SER A 48 -16.32 -3.73 5.92
C SER A 48 -16.81 -4.08 4.52
N ASP A 49 -16.16 -5.06 3.90
CA ASP A 49 -16.56 -5.62 2.60
C ASP A 49 -17.05 -7.05 2.80
N PRO A 50 -18.36 -7.31 2.62
CA PRO A 50 -18.95 -8.63 2.86
C PRO A 50 -18.73 -9.64 1.73
N ARG A 51 -18.02 -9.28 0.67
CA ARG A 51 -17.80 -10.17 -0.48
C ARG A 51 -16.89 -11.34 -0.12
N PRO A 52 -17.13 -12.55 -0.73
CA PRO A 52 -16.24 -13.69 -0.58
C PRO A 52 -14.91 -13.50 -1.32
N LEU A 53 -13.92 -14.32 -0.95
CA LEU A 53 -12.58 -14.24 -1.52
C LEU A 53 -12.58 -14.37 -3.06
N GLU A 54 -13.44 -15.23 -3.60
CA GLU A 54 -13.56 -15.45 -5.03
C GLU A 54 -13.98 -14.19 -5.80
N ALA A 55 -14.88 -13.39 -5.23
CA ALA A 55 -15.28 -12.11 -5.82
C ALA A 55 -14.12 -11.09 -5.78
N LEU A 56 -13.40 -11.02 -4.66
CA LEU A 56 -12.23 -10.15 -4.53
C LEU A 56 -11.11 -10.56 -5.49
N GLN A 57 -10.91 -11.88 -5.71
CA GLN A 57 -9.95 -12.39 -6.68
C GLN A 57 -10.31 -12.06 -8.12
N ALA A 58 -11.59 -12.03 -8.45
CA ALA A 58 -12.08 -11.70 -9.79
C ALA A 58 -11.99 -10.20 -10.11
N GLU A 59 -11.95 -9.35 -9.11
CA GLU A 59 -12.05 -7.89 -9.26
C GLU A 59 -10.86 -7.17 -8.59
N ASP A 60 -10.91 -7.00 -7.26
CA ASP A 60 -9.99 -6.12 -6.51
C ASP A 60 -8.54 -6.60 -6.52
N LEU A 61 -8.31 -7.93 -6.51
CA LEU A 61 -6.95 -8.49 -6.51
C LEU A 61 -6.31 -8.48 -7.92
N VAL A 62 -7.06 -8.31 -8.99
CA VAL A 62 -6.54 -8.30 -10.37
C VAL A 62 -5.43 -7.24 -10.57
N PRO A 63 -5.59 -5.97 -10.15
CA PRO A 63 -4.52 -4.98 -10.24
C PRO A 63 -3.30 -5.31 -9.36
N PHE A 64 -3.52 -5.93 -8.19
CA PHE A 64 -2.40 -6.33 -7.31
C PHE A 64 -1.59 -7.46 -7.93
N VAL A 65 -2.23 -8.47 -8.51
CA VAL A 65 -1.53 -9.52 -9.28
C VAL A 65 -0.69 -8.89 -10.38
N ALA A 66 -1.27 -7.98 -11.16
CA ALA A 66 -0.60 -7.29 -12.24
C ALA A 66 0.62 -6.46 -11.77
N GLY A 67 0.50 -5.79 -10.62
CA GLY A 67 1.59 -5.01 -10.03
C GLY A 67 2.70 -5.89 -9.48
N ILE A 68 2.36 -7.01 -8.84
CA ILE A 68 3.33 -8.00 -8.34
C ILE A 68 4.11 -8.63 -9.50
N GLU A 69 3.43 -9.02 -10.58
CA GLU A 69 4.05 -9.51 -11.81
C GLU A 69 4.96 -8.47 -12.48
N ALA A 70 4.61 -7.18 -12.38
CA ALA A 70 5.45 -6.08 -12.86
C ALA A 70 6.65 -5.77 -11.93
N GLY A 71 6.75 -6.45 -10.79
CA GLY A 71 7.88 -6.35 -9.86
C GLY A 71 7.70 -5.32 -8.75
N ALA A 72 6.48 -4.97 -8.35
CA ALA A 72 6.25 -4.04 -7.24
C ALA A 72 7.07 -4.42 -5.99
N ASP A 73 7.72 -3.42 -5.38
CA ASP A 73 8.68 -3.61 -4.29
C ASP A 73 7.98 -3.70 -2.94
N ALA A 74 6.82 -3.06 -2.81
CA ALA A 74 6.08 -3.02 -1.55
C ALA A 74 4.56 -3.10 -1.77
N VAL A 75 3.86 -3.53 -0.72
CA VAL A 75 2.40 -3.51 -0.61
C VAL A 75 2.02 -2.87 0.71
N MET A 76 1.07 -1.95 0.70
CA MET A 76 0.48 -1.37 1.90
C MET A 76 -0.88 -2.00 2.15
N MET A 77 -1.12 -2.42 3.39
CA MET A 77 -2.36 -3.07 3.80
C MET A 77 -3.49 -2.05 4.01
N ALA A 78 -4.74 -2.50 3.83
CA ALA A 78 -5.92 -1.72 4.16
C ALA A 78 -6.38 -1.98 5.60
N HIS A 79 -7.01 -0.97 6.23
CA HIS A 79 -7.76 -1.13 7.49
C HIS A 79 -9.24 -1.52 7.22
N VAL A 80 -9.48 -2.45 6.31
CA VAL A 80 -10.81 -2.94 5.95
C VAL A 80 -10.99 -4.36 6.46
N VAL A 81 -12.17 -4.67 6.96
CA VAL A 81 -12.57 -6.03 7.39
C VAL A 81 -13.26 -6.73 6.21
N TYR A 82 -12.88 -7.96 5.95
CA TYR A 82 -13.48 -8.85 4.94
C TYR A 82 -14.01 -10.10 5.67
N PRO A 83 -15.20 -10.05 6.29
CA PRO A 83 -15.63 -11.03 7.27
C PRO A 83 -15.82 -12.45 6.72
N GLN A 84 -15.98 -12.61 5.40
CA GLN A 84 -16.01 -13.92 4.77
C GLN A 84 -14.61 -14.51 4.53
N VAL A 85 -13.55 -13.74 4.73
CA VAL A 85 -12.15 -14.17 4.61
C VAL A 85 -11.48 -14.24 5.97
N ALA A 86 -11.56 -13.15 6.74
CA ALA A 86 -10.99 -13.04 8.08
C ALA A 86 -11.80 -12.03 8.92
N PRO A 87 -12.00 -12.27 10.22
CA PRO A 87 -12.83 -11.40 11.06
C PRO A 87 -12.14 -10.08 11.47
N GLU A 88 -10.82 -10.03 11.42
CA GLU A 88 -10.02 -8.85 11.72
C GLU A 88 -9.72 -8.01 10.46
N PRO A 89 -9.35 -6.72 10.59
CA PRO A 89 -8.87 -5.90 9.47
C PRO A 89 -7.72 -6.58 8.71
N ALA A 90 -7.65 -6.38 7.40
CA ALA A 90 -6.68 -7.06 6.55
C ALA A 90 -5.23 -6.88 7.02
N GLY A 91 -4.88 -5.67 7.54
CA GLY A 91 -3.54 -5.39 8.07
C GLY A 91 -3.20 -6.14 9.37
N TYR A 92 -4.18 -6.73 10.06
CA TYR A 92 -4.00 -7.54 11.27
C TYR A 92 -4.13 -9.04 11.00
N SER A 93 -4.34 -9.44 9.75
CA SER A 93 -4.66 -10.80 9.39
C SER A 93 -3.49 -11.55 8.76
N GLN A 94 -2.98 -12.58 9.45
CA GLN A 94 -2.02 -13.54 8.88
C GLN A 94 -2.59 -14.24 7.64
N ARG A 95 -3.92 -14.42 7.58
CA ARG A 95 -4.56 -15.01 6.40
C ARG A 95 -4.36 -14.13 5.17
N TRP A 96 -4.56 -12.83 5.29
CA TRP A 96 -4.36 -11.90 4.18
C TRP A 96 -2.90 -11.75 3.80
N ILE A 97 -1.99 -11.62 4.78
CA ILE A 97 -0.58 -11.32 4.52
C ILE A 97 0.18 -12.60 4.15
N GLU A 98 0.17 -13.62 5.03
CA GLU A 98 1.03 -14.79 4.85
C GLU A 98 0.42 -15.80 3.87
N GLN A 99 -0.89 -16.08 3.95
CA GLN A 99 -1.48 -17.14 3.14
C GLN A 99 -1.86 -16.64 1.73
N ILE A 100 -2.48 -15.46 1.61
CA ILE A 100 -2.96 -14.94 0.33
C ILE A 100 -1.85 -14.15 -0.36
N LEU A 101 -1.40 -13.03 0.20
CA LEU A 101 -0.43 -12.15 -0.45
C LEU A 101 0.92 -12.85 -0.70
N ARG A 102 1.52 -13.44 0.34
CA ARG A 102 2.82 -14.12 0.21
C ARG A 102 2.69 -15.53 -0.35
N GLY A 103 1.70 -16.31 0.11
CA GLY A 103 1.51 -17.71 -0.25
C GLY A 103 0.94 -17.88 -1.66
N GLN A 104 -0.28 -17.39 -1.91
CA GLN A 104 -0.99 -17.61 -3.17
C GLN A 104 -0.53 -16.67 -4.29
N MET A 105 -0.35 -15.37 -3.98
CA MET A 105 0.07 -14.37 -4.99
C MET A 105 1.58 -14.29 -5.16
N GLY A 106 2.37 -14.97 -4.30
CA GLY A 106 3.82 -15.08 -4.44
C GLY A 106 4.60 -13.79 -4.13
N PHE A 107 4.00 -12.79 -3.48
CA PHE A 107 4.69 -11.55 -3.14
C PHE A 107 5.87 -11.76 -2.18
N ARG A 108 7.02 -11.15 -2.48
CA ARG A 108 8.25 -11.28 -1.68
C ARG A 108 8.83 -9.94 -1.22
N GLY A 109 8.18 -8.84 -1.57
CA GLY A 109 8.58 -7.49 -1.18
C GLY A 109 8.19 -7.12 0.24
N VAL A 110 8.28 -5.84 0.55
CA VAL A 110 7.98 -5.26 1.86
C VAL A 110 6.48 -5.07 2.04
N VAL A 111 5.96 -5.46 3.20
CA VAL A 111 4.56 -5.22 3.57
C VAL A 111 4.51 -4.10 4.61
N PHE A 112 3.83 -3.00 4.25
CA PHE A 112 3.53 -1.88 5.14
C PHE A 112 2.17 -2.05 5.80
N SER A 113 2.03 -1.63 7.05
CA SER A 113 0.71 -1.28 7.56
C SER A 113 0.20 -0.03 6.85
N ASP A 114 -1.09 0.31 7.00
CA ASP A 114 -1.54 1.69 6.90
C ASP A 114 -1.24 2.43 8.22
N ASP A 115 -1.54 3.73 8.30
CA ASP A 115 -1.27 4.52 9.50
C ASP A 115 -2.06 4.01 10.72
N ILE A 116 -1.34 3.72 11.80
CA ILE A 116 -1.96 3.26 13.05
C ILE A 116 -2.74 4.35 13.79
N GLY A 117 -2.65 5.60 13.36
CA GLY A 117 -3.45 6.71 13.88
C GLY A 117 -4.90 6.75 13.37
N MET A 118 -5.21 6.00 12.30
CA MET A 118 -6.55 5.96 11.71
C MET A 118 -7.58 5.31 12.63
N ALA A 119 -8.84 5.79 12.59
CA ALA A 119 -9.93 5.27 13.44
C ALA A 119 -10.16 3.76 13.27
N ALA A 120 -10.07 3.25 12.03
CA ALA A 120 -10.23 1.85 11.71
C ALA A 120 -9.15 0.94 12.34
N SER A 121 -8.00 1.49 12.76
CA SER A 121 -6.93 0.75 13.45
C SER A 121 -7.21 0.48 14.93
N LEU A 122 -8.16 1.20 15.54
CA LEU A 122 -8.41 1.19 16.99
C LEU A 122 -8.91 -0.15 17.54
N SER A 123 -9.36 -1.06 16.70
CA SER A 123 -9.84 -2.40 17.09
C SER A 123 -8.79 -3.23 17.83
N ALA A 124 -7.49 -2.98 17.62
CA ALA A 124 -6.38 -3.64 18.33
C ALA A 124 -6.01 -2.95 19.66
N GLY A 125 -6.75 -1.93 20.08
CA GLY A 125 -6.55 -1.23 21.35
C GLY A 125 -5.52 -0.10 21.29
N GLY A 126 -4.68 0.02 22.34
CA GLY A 126 -3.66 1.08 22.45
C GLY A 126 -2.57 0.99 21.37
N VAL A 127 -1.66 1.99 21.35
CA VAL A 127 -0.59 2.10 20.34
C VAL A 127 0.23 0.81 20.25
N ALA A 128 0.71 0.29 21.37
CA ALA A 128 1.49 -0.94 21.41
C ALA A 128 0.71 -2.14 20.82
N GLY A 129 -0.59 -2.25 21.14
CA GLY A 129 -1.46 -3.30 20.61
C GLY A 129 -1.55 -3.24 19.08
N ARG A 130 -1.76 -2.06 18.52
CA ARG A 130 -1.84 -1.82 17.06
C ARG A 130 -0.53 -2.15 16.36
N VAL A 131 0.61 -1.70 16.93
CA VAL A 131 1.95 -2.02 16.40
C VAL A 131 2.18 -3.53 16.39
N HIS A 132 1.90 -4.21 17.49
CA HIS A 132 2.09 -5.66 17.60
C HIS A 132 1.17 -6.41 16.65
N ALA A 133 -0.12 -6.03 16.55
CA ALA A 133 -1.06 -6.70 15.66
C ALA A 133 -0.60 -6.71 14.20
N HIS A 134 -0.09 -5.58 13.69
CA HIS A 134 0.49 -5.51 12.34
C HIS A 134 1.72 -6.40 12.17
N LEU A 135 2.69 -6.29 13.10
CA LEU A 135 3.94 -7.03 13.01
C LEU A 135 3.71 -8.55 13.16
N ASP A 136 2.81 -8.96 14.05
CA ASP A 136 2.48 -10.37 14.29
C ASP A 136 1.68 -10.96 13.12
N ALA A 137 0.93 -10.12 12.37
CA ALA A 137 0.26 -10.52 11.15
C ALA A 137 1.21 -10.71 9.95
N GLY A 138 2.43 -10.15 10.00
CA GLY A 138 3.44 -10.29 8.94
C GLY A 138 3.81 -9.00 8.21
N CYS A 139 3.37 -7.82 8.70
CA CYS A 139 3.90 -6.56 8.21
C CYS A 139 5.38 -6.40 8.57
N ASP A 140 6.19 -5.90 7.63
CA ASP A 140 7.60 -5.58 7.85
C ASP A 140 7.78 -4.17 8.44
N VAL A 141 6.86 -3.26 8.13
CA VAL A 141 6.91 -1.84 8.52
C VAL A 141 5.55 -1.40 9.04
N VAL A 142 5.55 -0.65 10.12
CA VAL A 142 4.35 -0.01 10.68
C VAL A 142 4.44 1.50 10.49
N LEU A 143 3.42 2.10 9.86
CA LEU A 143 3.35 3.54 9.64
C LEU A 143 2.76 4.25 10.87
N VAL A 144 3.42 5.34 11.27
CA VAL A 144 3.02 6.20 12.39
C VAL A 144 3.08 7.65 11.93
N CYS A 145 1.94 8.18 11.46
CA CYS A 145 1.87 9.53 10.91
C CYS A 145 1.62 10.62 11.97
N HIS A 146 1.23 10.23 13.17
CA HIS A 146 0.92 11.13 14.29
C HIS A 146 2.12 11.22 15.25
N PRO A 147 2.74 12.40 15.42
CA PRO A 147 3.94 12.57 16.25
C PRO A 147 3.78 12.09 17.71
N GLU A 148 2.58 12.26 18.28
CA GLU A 148 2.25 11.83 19.64
C GLU A 148 2.26 10.32 19.85
N LEU A 149 2.13 9.53 18.78
CA LEU A 149 2.15 8.05 18.85
C LEU A 149 3.56 7.47 18.72
N VAL A 150 4.54 8.25 18.27
CA VAL A 150 5.88 7.77 17.92
C VAL A 150 6.61 7.19 19.13
N ALA A 151 6.59 7.87 20.28
CA ALA A 151 7.35 7.43 21.44
C ALA A 151 6.89 6.04 21.94
N GLU A 152 5.58 5.82 22.03
CA GLU A 152 5.02 4.53 22.46
C GLU A 152 5.24 3.46 21.39
N SER A 153 5.13 3.81 20.10
CA SER A 153 5.41 2.89 18.99
C SER A 153 6.86 2.40 19.00
N LEU A 154 7.84 3.29 19.24
CA LEU A 154 9.25 2.92 19.37
C LEU A 154 9.50 2.01 20.57
N GLN A 155 8.80 2.21 21.69
CA GLN A 155 8.87 1.30 22.83
C GLN A 155 8.33 -0.08 22.49
N ALA A 156 7.21 -0.15 21.76
CA ALA A 156 6.57 -1.40 21.37
C ALA A 156 7.45 -2.29 20.47
N VAL A 157 8.36 -1.71 19.69
CA VAL A 157 9.25 -2.49 18.81
C VAL A 157 10.61 -2.85 19.43
N GLN A 158 10.86 -2.44 20.67
CA GLN A 158 12.14 -2.75 21.33
C GLN A 158 12.37 -4.27 21.41
N GLY A 159 13.58 -4.70 21.01
CA GLY A 159 13.97 -6.12 20.99
C GLY A 159 13.42 -6.95 19.82
N ARG A 160 12.60 -6.38 18.95
CA ARG A 160 12.16 -7.08 17.71
C ARG A 160 13.26 -7.09 16.67
N ARG A 161 13.37 -8.20 15.91
CA ARG A 161 14.28 -8.29 14.77
C ARG A 161 13.70 -7.52 13.59
N LEU A 162 14.53 -6.72 12.94
CA LEU A 162 14.18 -5.97 11.74
C LEU A 162 14.67 -6.71 10.49
N ASN A 163 13.86 -6.74 9.44
CA ASN A 163 14.28 -7.19 8.11
C ASN A 163 14.93 -6.03 7.33
N THR A 164 16.10 -5.59 7.78
CA THR A 164 16.81 -4.45 7.17
C THR A 164 17.17 -4.66 5.72
N ALA A 165 17.41 -5.90 5.28
CA ALA A 165 17.75 -6.19 3.89
C ALA A 165 16.58 -5.86 2.93
N ALA A 166 15.35 -6.19 3.32
CA ALA A 166 14.17 -5.85 2.55
C ALA A 166 13.97 -4.32 2.46
N LEU A 167 14.18 -3.60 3.56
CA LEU A 167 14.03 -2.14 3.61
C LEU A 167 15.07 -1.41 2.76
N ILE A 168 16.32 -1.90 2.70
CA ILE A 168 17.38 -1.33 1.85
C ILE A 168 16.96 -1.39 0.37
N GLY A 169 16.22 -2.41 -0.04
CA GLY A 169 15.69 -2.55 -1.40
C GLY A 169 14.74 -1.44 -1.83
N LEU A 170 14.10 -0.75 -0.87
CA LEU A 170 13.17 0.36 -1.14
C LEU A 170 13.88 1.71 -1.35
N ILE A 171 15.18 1.80 -1.07
CA ILE A 171 15.93 3.06 -1.25
C ILE A 171 16.04 3.34 -2.74
N GLY A 172 15.55 4.50 -3.16
CA GLY A 172 15.62 4.96 -4.54
C GLY A 172 17.08 5.06 -5.03
N ARG A 173 17.29 4.73 -6.31
CA ARG A 173 18.60 4.73 -6.97
C ARG A 173 18.65 5.74 -8.12
N GLY A 174 17.74 6.72 -8.14
CA GLY A 174 17.67 7.74 -9.16
C GLY A 174 18.96 8.56 -9.20
N ALA A 175 19.55 8.68 -10.39
CA ALA A 175 20.77 9.46 -10.61
C ALA A 175 20.50 10.93 -10.93
N LEU A 176 19.23 11.33 -11.13
CA LEU A 176 18.85 12.70 -11.48
C LEU A 176 18.71 13.54 -10.21
N GLY A 177 19.68 14.42 -9.98
CA GLY A 177 19.52 15.53 -9.04
C GLY A 177 18.52 16.57 -9.58
N TRP A 178 18.12 17.51 -8.72
CA TRP A 178 17.15 18.56 -9.06
C TRP A 178 17.51 19.34 -10.32
N ASP A 179 18.80 19.68 -10.51
CA ASP A 179 19.29 20.39 -11.68
C ASP A 179 19.16 19.55 -12.97
N GLY A 180 19.39 18.25 -12.88
CA GLY A 180 19.18 17.32 -13.99
C GLY A 180 17.71 17.19 -14.40
N LEU A 181 16.80 17.25 -13.42
CA LEU A 181 15.35 17.25 -13.65
C LEU A 181 14.89 18.54 -14.35
N LEU A 182 15.42 19.71 -13.91
CA LEU A 182 15.12 21.01 -14.50
C LEU A 182 15.75 21.19 -15.91
N ALA A 183 16.89 20.55 -16.17
CA ALA A 183 17.57 20.58 -17.47
C ALA A 183 17.03 19.53 -18.45
N GLY A 184 16.24 18.56 -17.97
CA GLY A 184 15.67 17.49 -18.77
C GLY A 184 14.61 17.98 -19.75
N THR A 185 14.49 17.30 -20.88
CA THR A 185 13.47 17.58 -21.92
C THR A 185 12.03 17.33 -21.45
N ASP A 186 11.85 16.79 -20.25
CA ASP A 186 10.53 16.49 -19.64
C ASP A 186 9.78 17.74 -19.16
N ALA A 187 10.40 18.92 -19.19
CA ALA A 187 9.66 20.19 -19.12
C ALA A 187 8.60 20.32 -20.24
N SER A 188 8.74 19.55 -21.32
CA SER A 188 7.73 19.44 -22.37
C SER A 188 6.46 18.68 -21.95
N PHE A 189 6.50 17.89 -20.88
CA PHE A 189 5.34 17.17 -20.36
C PHE A 189 4.31 18.07 -19.69
N THR A 190 4.70 19.23 -19.17
CA THR A 190 3.77 20.15 -18.52
C THR A 190 2.98 21.00 -19.53
N ALA A 191 3.49 21.20 -20.73
CA ALA A 191 2.83 21.99 -21.78
C ALA A 191 1.53 21.34 -22.32
N PRO A 192 1.46 20.01 -22.58
CA PRO A 192 0.22 19.36 -23.00
C PRO A 192 -0.85 19.30 -21.92
N LEU A 193 -0.47 19.15 -20.64
CA LEU A 193 -1.41 19.08 -19.52
C LEU A 193 -2.08 20.44 -19.27
N SER A 194 -1.35 21.53 -19.31
CA SER A 194 -1.93 22.88 -19.16
C SER A 194 -2.85 23.25 -20.31
N ALA A 195 -2.61 22.75 -21.53
CA ALA A 195 -3.49 22.94 -22.69
C ALA A 195 -4.79 22.13 -22.58
N HIS A 196 -4.81 20.99 -21.84
CA HIS A 196 -5.99 20.13 -21.67
C HIS A 196 -6.87 20.54 -20.50
N PHE A 197 -6.30 21.08 -19.43
CA PHE A 197 -7.02 21.38 -18.19
C PHE A 197 -7.37 22.87 -18.01
N GLY A 198 -7.09 23.73 -18.99
CA GLY A 198 -7.44 25.15 -18.97
C GLY A 198 -6.97 25.86 -17.68
N THR A 199 -6.18 26.89 -17.78
CA THR A 199 -5.93 27.78 -16.65
C THR A 199 -7.23 28.42 -16.23
N THR A 200 -7.92 27.87 -15.24
CA THR A 200 -8.93 28.63 -14.48
C THR A 200 -8.18 29.64 -13.63
N ALA A 201 -8.18 30.89 -14.10
CA ALA A 201 -7.78 32.05 -13.31
C ALA A 201 -8.79 32.26 -12.16
#